data_35aa949473adf0f2b11f1a45ada6143c
#
_entry.id   35aa949473adf0f2b11f1a45ada6143c
#
_cell.length_a   1.000
_cell.length_b   1.000
_cell.length_c   1.000
_cell.angle_alpha   90.00
_cell.angle_beta   90.00
_cell.angle_gamma   90.00
#
_symmetry.space_group_name_H-M   'P 1'
#
loop_
_entity.id
_entity.type
_entity.pdbx_description
1 polymer ?
#
loop_
_entity_poly.entity_id
_entity_poly.type
_entity_poly.pdbx_seq_one_letter_code
_entity_poly.pdbx_strand_id
1 'polypeptide(L)'
;MAYAYWKSEKMNDHAVFDLFFRKNPFQGEFTIFAGLEECIKFLEKFHYSSSDIKYLKSTMPSSVDQRFFEYLKDLTPKDVTIYAMEEGSVVFPRIPLLRVEGPLIMVQLLETTLLTLVNYASLMATNAARFRMFAGKNITLLEFGLRRAQGPDGGLSASKYSYIGGFDGTSNVLAGKLYNIPVTGTHAHSYITSFTSIDDLQEKTLTHKETGQVCNLLELACKHRNSVAADVGTLVSEASNGELAALISYAIAFPQRFVALVDTYDVKSAFRIS
;
A
#
# COMPACT_ATOMS: atom_id res chain seq x y z
N MET A 1 0.29 32.43 -10.25
CA MET A 1 -1.15 32.73 -10.45
C MET A 1 -1.75 33.40 -9.23
N ALA A 2 -1.67 32.86 -8.02
CA ALA A 2 -2.29 33.41 -6.82
C ALA A 2 -2.00 34.92 -6.58
N TYR A 3 -0.71 35.35 -6.70
CA TYR A 3 -0.35 36.75 -6.58
C TYR A 3 -1.01 37.63 -7.67
N ALA A 4 -1.14 37.11 -8.90
CA ALA A 4 -1.79 37.86 -9.99
C ALA A 4 -3.29 38.03 -9.72
N TYR A 5 -3.96 37.01 -9.22
CA TYR A 5 -5.35 37.14 -8.79
C TYR A 5 -5.53 38.14 -7.64
N TRP A 6 -4.64 38.07 -6.64
CA TRP A 6 -4.65 39.00 -5.52
C TRP A 6 -4.44 40.45 -5.98
N LYS A 7 -3.45 40.69 -6.87
CA LYS A 7 -3.12 42.01 -7.40
C LYS A 7 -4.23 42.58 -8.26
N SER A 8 -5.02 41.71 -8.89
CA SER A 8 -6.16 42.11 -9.73
C SER A 8 -7.50 42.15 -8.97
N GLU A 9 -7.45 42.03 -7.65
CA GLU A 9 -8.62 42.02 -6.76
C GLU A 9 -9.65 40.90 -7.06
N LYS A 10 -9.18 39.80 -7.73
CA LYS A 10 -10.00 38.66 -8.12
C LYS A 10 -9.95 37.49 -7.11
N MET A 11 -9.21 37.63 -6.02
CA MET A 11 -9.00 36.56 -5.07
C MET A 11 -10.27 36.00 -4.46
N ASN A 12 -11.31 36.82 -4.33
CA ASN A 12 -12.60 36.43 -3.74
C ASN A 12 -13.69 36.15 -4.78
N ASP A 13 -13.38 36.26 -6.09
CA ASP A 13 -14.34 35.87 -7.12
C ASP A 13 -14.77 34.41 -6.87
N HIS A 14 -16.07 34.14 -6.96
CA HIS A 14 -16.56 32.76 -6.81
C HIS A 14 -16.16 31.92 -8.02
N ALA A 15 -15.53 30.78 -7.77
CA ALA A 15 -15.09 29.85 -8.78
C ALA A 15 -15.60 28.41 -8.51
N VAL A 16 -15.82 27.70 -9.60
CA VAL A 16 -16.19 26.26 -9.59
C VAL A 16 -15.19 25.50 -10.44
N PHE A 17 -14.49 24.57 -9.82
CA PHE A 17 -13.53 23.68 -10.49
C PHE A 17 -13.99 22.24 -10.41
N ASP A 18 -13.96 21.54 -11.54
CA ASP A 18 -14.23 20.11 -11.62
C ASP A 18 -12.91 19.34 -11.75
N LEU A 19 -12.67 18.41 -10.82
CA LEU A 19 -11.58 17.45 -10.90
C LEU A 19 -12.08 16.20 -11.61
N PHE A 20 -11.41 15.80 -12.70
CA PHE A 20 -11.74 14.64 -13.50
C PHE A 20 -10.47 14.03 -14.12
N PHE A 21 -10.55 12.83 -14.64
CA PHE A 21 -9.47 12.19 -15.42
C PHE A 21 -9.88 12.03 -16.89
N ARG A 22 -8.88 11.94 -17.78
CA ARG A 22 -9.10 11.97 -19.24
C ARG A 22 -9.25 10.61 -19.88
N LYS A 23 -8.56 9.59 -19.33
CA LYS A 23 -8.53 8.19 -19.83
C LYS A 23 -8.39 7.22 -18.67
N ASN A 24 -8.99 6.05 -18.80
CA ASN A 24 -8.78 4.96 -17.85
C ASN A 24 -7.32 4.46 -17.91
N PRO A 25 -6.76 4.00 -16.78
CA PRO A 25 -5.44 3.39 -16.76
C PRO A 25 -5.45 2.05 -17.53
N PHE A 26 -4.29 1.69 -18.10
CA PHE A 26 -4.05 0.42 -18.79
C PHE A 26 -5.05 0.08 -19.89
N GLN A 27 -5.59 1.06 -20.60
CA GLN A 27 -6.63 0.89 -21.60
C GLN A 27 -7.89 0.17 -21.08
N GLY A 28 -8.12 0.26 -19.77
CA GLY A 28 -9.27 -0.34 -19.12
C GLY A 28 -10.56 0.41 -19.40
N GLU A 29 -11.66 -0.13 -18.93
CA GLU A 29 -13.01 0.35 -19.20
C GLU A 29 -13.57 1.23 -18.08
N PHE A 30 -12.96 1.19 -16.90
CA PHE A 30 -13.39 1.90 -15.71
C PHE A 30 -12.21 2.30 -14.82
N THR A 31 -12.51 3.14 -13.85
CA THR A 31 -11.60 3.50 -12.75
C THR A 31 -12.37 3.39 -11.43
N ILE A 32 -11.72 2.98 -10.35
CA ILE A 32 -12.25 3.08 -9.00
C ILE A 32 -11.79 4.41 -8.41
N PHE A 33 -12.74 5.23 -7.97
CA PHE A 33 -12.42 6.49 -7.32
C PHE A 33 -11.93 6.26 -5.90
N ALA A 34 -10.79 6.85 -5.55
CA ALA A 34 -10.21 6.80 -4.21
C ALA A 34 -9.36 8.03 -3.91
N GLY A 35 -9.09 8.29 -2.61
CA GLY A 35 -8.28 9.42 -2.14
C GLY A 35 -9.10 10.55 -1.52
N LEU A 36 -10.42 10.45 -1.42
CA LEU A 36 -11.29 11.50 -0.87
C LEU A 36 -10.98 11.80 0.60
N GLU A 37 -10.79 10.78 1.42
CA GLU A 37 -10.45 10.96 2.83
C GLU A 37 -9.18 11.81 3.02
N GLU A 38 -8.16 11.58 2.21
CA GLU A 38 -6.91 12.36 2.28
C GLU A 38 -7.08 13.79 1.76
N CYS A 39 -7.97 14.01 0.79
CA CYS A 39 -8.36 15.36 0.37
C CYS A 39 -9.02 16.13 1.51
N ILE A 40 -9.93 15.51 2.25
CA ILE A 40 -10.60 16.12 3.40
C ILE A 40 -9.59 16.43 4.50
N LYS A 41 -8.74 15.48 4.88
CA LYS A 41 -7.67 15.68 5.87
C LYS A 41 -6.71 16.80 5.49
N PHE A 42 -6.41 16.93 4.20
CA PHE A 42 -5.57 18.02 3.71
C PHE A 42 -6.25 19.37 3.90
N LEU A 43 -7.53 19.48 3.56
CA LEU A 43 -8.30 20.73 3.75
C LEU A 43 -8.41 21.11 5.23
N GLU A 44 -8.70 20.16 6.11
CA GLU A 44 -8.80 20.41 7.55
C GLU A 44 -7.50 20.96 8.14
N LYS A 45 -6.36 20.59 7.58
CA LYS A 45 -5.03 21.00 8.04
C LYS A 45 -4.41 22.13 7.24
N PHE A 46 -5.11 22.60 6.21
CA PHE A 46 -4.56 23.62 5.31
C PHE A 46 -4.30 24.94 6.02
N HIS A 47 -3.07 25.36 6.04
CA HIS A 47 -2.63 26.69 6.49
C HIS A 47 -1.21 26.95 6.00
N TYR A 48 -0.83 28.21 5.92
CA TYR A 48 0.56 28.61 5.72
C TYR A 48 1.20 28.91 7.08
N SER A 49 2.22 28.14 7.43
CA SER A 49 3.00 28.40 8.65
C SER A 49 3.85 29.67 8.51
N SER A 50 4.32 30.21 9.66
CA SER A 50 5.27 31.32 9.63
C SER A 50 6.56 31.00 8.88
N SER A 51 6.96 29.73 8.90
CA SER A 51 8.12 29.19 8.17
C SER A 51 7.88 29.22 6.65
N ASP A 52 6.68 28.83 6.20
CA ASP A 52 6.32 28.86 4.76
C ASP A 52 6.30 30.31 4.25
N ILE A 53 5.70 31.21 4.99
CA ILE A 53 5.66 32.63 4.63
C ILE A 53 7.08 33.22 4.55
N LYS A 54 7.95 32.89 5.53
CA LYS A 54 9.35 33.34 5.49
C LYS A 54 10.08 32.80 4.23
N TYR A 55 9.88 31.53 3.89
CA TYR A 55 10.46 30.94 2.70
C TYR A 55 9.94 31.60 1.42
N LEU A 56 8.62 31.78 1.30
CA LEU A 56 8.04 32.45 0.14
C LEU A 56 8.57 33.88 -0.03
N LYS A 57 8.70 34.65 1.07
CA LYS A 57 9.32 36.00 1.02
C LYS A 57 10.78 35.98 0.54
N SER A 58 11.52 34.92 0.80
CA SER A 58 12.92 34.79 0.37
C SER A 58 13.09 34.35 -1.08
N THR A 59 12.10 33.69 -1.66
CA THR A 59 12.18 33.08 -3.00
C THR A 59 11.44 33.86 -4.08
N MET A 60 10.41 34.63 -3.70
CA MET A 60 9.65 35.45 -4.63
C MET A 60 10.41 36.76 -4.91
N PRO A 61 10.18 37.38 -6.10
CA PRO A 61 10.81 38.66 -6.43
C PRO A 61 10.52 39.74 -5.38
N SER A 62 11.49 40.61 -5.13
CA SER A 62 11.37 41.72 -4.15
C SER A 62 10.26 42.74 -4.51
N SER A 63 9.77 42.72 -5.76
CA SER A 63 8.66 43.53 -6.25
C SER A 63 7.28 43.04 -5.80
N VAL A 64 7.20 41.86 -5.15
CA VAL A 64 5.95 41.34 -4.60
C VAL A 64 5.53 42.15 -3.38
N ASP A 65 4.27 42.58 -3.39
CA ASP A 65 3.70 43.38 -2.29
C ASP A 65 3.70 42.58 -0.97
N GLN A 66 4.23 43.17 0.10
CA GLN A 66 4.29 42.51 1.41
C GLN A 66 2.92 42.14 1.99
N ARG A 67 1.87 42.88 1.64
CA ARG A 67 0.49 42.62 2.05
C ARG A 67 -0.03 41.28 1.50
N PHE A 68 0.48 40.80 0.37
CA PHE A 68 0.14 39.50 -0.16
C PHE A 68 0.56 38.36 0.78
N PHE A 69 1.70 38.45 1.42
CA PHE A 69 2.18 37.44 2.36
C PHE A 69 1.36 37.43 3.65
N GLU A 70 0.87 38.59 4.11
CA GLU A 70 -0.06 38.66 5.24
C GLU A 70 -1.42 38.03 4.85
N TYR A 71 -1.90 38.29 3.64
CA TYR A 71 -3.09 37.64 3.11
C TYR A 71 -2.94 36.10 3.07
N LEU A 72 -1.82 35.57 2.60
CA LEU A 72 -1.57 34.11 2.57
C LEU A 72 -1.57 33.51 3.96
N LYS A 73 -1.03 34.21 4.94
CA LYS A 73 -0.98 33.75 6.34
C LYS A 73 -2.36 33.50 6.93
N ASP A 74 -3.33 34.35 6.56
CA ASP A 74 -4.70 34.28 7.06
C ASP A 74 -5.64 33.43 6.16
N LEU A 75 -5.12 32.92 5.05
CA LEU A 75 -5.90 32.16 4.09
C LEU A 75 -6.29 30.78 4.66
N THR A 76 -7.58 30.49 4.63
CA THR A 76 -8.14 29.21 5.09
C THR A 76 -9.17 28.68 4.08
N PRO A 77 -9.44 27.37 4.03
CA PRO A 77 -10.44 26.79 3.13
C PRO A 77 -11.87 26.83 3.70
N LYS A 78 -12.16 27.65 4.71
CA LYS A 78 -13.48 27.72 5.39
C LYS A 78 -14.66 28.02 4.44
N ASP A 79 -14.40 28.75 3.36
CA ASP A 79 -15.39 29.14 2.37
C ASP A 79 -15.38 28.23 1.13
N VAL A 80 -14.73 27.05 1.23
CA VAL A 80 -14.70 26.04 0.16
C VAL A 80 -15.75 24.97 0.43
N THR A 81 -16.53 24.66 -0.59
CA THR A 81 -17.46 23.53 -0.59
C THR A 81 -16.97 22.49 -1.58
N ILE A 82 -16.96 21.22 -1.17
CA ILE A 82 -16.61 20.09 -2.04
C ILE A 82 -17.81 19.16 -2.18
N TYR A 83 -18.18 18.87 -3.41
CA TYR A 83 -19.07 17.77 -3.79
C TYR A 83 -18.20 16.65 -4.37
N ALA A 84 -18.40 15.43 -3.92
CA ALA A 84 -17.58 14.30 -4.31
C ALA A 84 -18.40 13.08 -4.67
N MET A 85 -17.86 12.25 -5.57
CA MET A 85 -18.30 10.86 -5.71
C MET A 85 -17.97 10.10 -4.43
N GLU A 86 -18.70 9.04 -4.15
CA GLU A 86 -18.41 8.15 -3.04
C GLU A 86 -17.12 7.36 -3.31
N GLU A 87 -16.22 7.29 -2.31
CA GLU A 87 -14.96 6.55 -2.42
C GLU A 87 -15.22 5.05 -2.60
N GLY A 88 -14.51 4.43 -3.53
CA GLY A 88 -14.76 3.04 -3.96
C GLY A 88 -15.71 2.89 -5.13
N SER A 89 -16.37 3.97 -5.57
CA SER A 89 -17.29 3.93 -6.72
C SER A 89 -16.56 3.68 -8.04
N VAL A 90 -17.26 3.01 -8.96
CA VAL A 90 -16.85 2.92 -10.38
C VAL A 90 -17.14 4.23 -11.06
N VAL A 91 -16.11 4.80 -11.67
CA VAL A 91 -16.16 6.10 -12.34
C VAL A 91 -15.58 6.03 -13.76
N PHE A 92 -15.92 7.04 -14.58
CA PHE A 92 -15.57 7.07 -16.00
C PHE A 92 -14.85 8.37 -16.39
N PRO A 93 -14.09 8.37 -17.50
CA PRO A 93 -13.39 9.56 -17.97
C PRO A 93 -14.31 10.76 -18.21
N ARG A 94 -13.81 11.97 -17.90
CA ARG A 94 -14.46 13.24 -18.15
C ARG A 94 -15.75 13.50 -17.35
N ILE A 95 -16.00 12.66 -16.32
CA ILE A 95 -17.06 12.93 -15.34
C ILE A 95 -16.40 13.53 -14.10
N PRO A 96 -16.93 14.60 -13.51
CA PRO A 96 -16.39 15.17 -12.29
C PRO A 96 -16.37 14.16 -11.15
N LEU A 97 -15.20 13.95 -10.56
CA LEU A 97 -15.00 13.14 -9.36
C LEU A 97 -15.17 14.00 -8.11
N LEU A 98 -14.63 15.21 -8.17
CA LEU A 98 -14.81 16.27 -7.19
C LEU A 98 -15.24 17.54 -7.92
N ARG A 99 -16.15 18.28 -7.31
CA ARG A 99 -16.43 19.68 -7.64
C ARG A 99 -16.05 20.53 -6.46
N VAL A 100 -15.21 21.52 -6.68
CA VAL A 100 -14.67 22.42 -5.65
C VAL A 100 -15.16 23.82 -5.93
N GLU A 101 -15.94 24.38 -5.01
CA GLU A 101 -16.54 25.71 -5.13
C GLU A 101 -16.02 26.62 -4.03
N GLY A 102 -15.72 27.86 -4.35
CA GLY A 102 -15.24 28.82 -3.36
C GLY A 102 -14.46 29.99 -3.96
N PRO A 103 -13.70 30.74 -3.12
CA PRO A 103 -12.87 31.84 -3.59
C PRO A 103 -11.81 31.38 -4.58
N LEU A 104 -11.70 32.07 -5.72
CA LEU A 104 -10.85 31.70 -6.86
C LEU A 104 -9.41 31.34 -6.44
N ILE A 105 -8.79 32.16 -5.60
CA ILE A 105 -7.41 31.93 -5.17
C ILE A 105 -7.29 30.62 -4.37
N MET A 106 -8.26 30.32 -3.51
CA MET A 106 -8.25 29.12 -2.69
C MET A 106 -8.44 27.88 -3.55
N VAL A 107 -9.43 27.87 -4.41
CA VAL A 107 -9.71 26.74 -5.32
C VAL A 107 -8.51 26.47 -6.22
N GLN A 108 -7.85 27.52 -6.74
CA GLN A 108 -6.64 27.39 -7.54
C GLN A 108 -5.46 26.79 -6.78
N LEU A 109 -5.27 27.14 -5.51
CA LEU A 109 -4.17 26.60 -4.70
C LEU A 109 -4.39 25.13 -4.31
N LEU A 110 -5.62 24.68 -4.23
CA LEU A 110 -5.97 23.28 -3.92
C LEU A 110 -5.74 22.33 -5.10
N GLU A 111 -5.80 22.82 -6.35
CA GLU A 111 -5.80 22.00 -7.58
C GLU A 111 -4.75 20.89 -7.59
N THR A 112 -3.49 21.25 -7.46
CA THR A 112 -2.38 20.31 -7.61
C THR A 112 -2.41 19.22 -6.53
N THR A 113 -2.68 19.59 -5.29
CA THR A 113 -2.68 18.64 -4.17
C THR A 113 -3.86 17.69 -4.27
N LEU A 114 -5.06 18.18 -4.58
CA LEU A 114 -6.24 17.32 -4.74
C LEU A 114 -6.04 16.32 -5.90
N LEU A 115 -5.50 16.77 -7.03
CA LEU A 115 -5.16 15.91 -8.16
C LEU A 115 -4.16 14.81 -7.75
N THR A 116 -3.12 15.17 -7.01
CA THR A 116 -2.08 14.21 -6.58
C THR A 116 -2.65 13.16 -5.62
N LEU A 117 -3.49 13.56 -4.67
CA LEU A 117 -4.10 12.66 -3.69
C LEU A 117 -5.07 11.67 -4.35
N VAL A 118 -5.85 12.11 -5.34
CA VAL A 118 -6.82 11.26 -6.05
C VAL A 118 -6.15 10.36 -7.10
N ASN A 119 -5.12 10.85 -7.79
CA ASN A 119 -4.51 10.18 -8.93
C ASN A 119 -3.92 8.81 -8.55
N TYR A 120 -2.97 8.78 -7.61
CA TYR A 120 -2.33 7.56 -7.18
C TYR A 120 -3.29 6.62 -6.47
N ALA A 121 -4.14 7.15 -5.60
CA ALA A 121 -5.15 6.39 -4.87
C ALA A 121 -6.08 5.63 -5.84
N SER A 122 -6.63 6.33 -6.82
CA SER A 122 -7.55 5.74 -7.80
C SER A 122 -6.84 4.74 -8.72
N LEU A 123 -5.59 5.00 -9.10
CA LEU A 123 -4.79 4.05 -9.87
C LEU A 123 -4.58 2.73 -9.12
N MET A 124 -4.20 2.79 -7.85
CA MET A 124 -3.96 1.61 -7.01
C MET A 124 -5.26 0.83 -6.77
N ALA A 125 -6.34 1.50 -6.39
CA ALA A 125 -7.65 0.87 -6.19
C ALA A 125 -8.16 0.22 -7.47
N THR A 126 -8.01 0.86 -8.63
CA THR A 126 -8.43 0.32 -9.93
C THR A 126 -7.64 -0.92 -10.29
N ASN A 127 -6.31 -0.89 -10.12
CA ASN A 127 -5.47 -2.05 -10.40
C ASN A 127 -5.84 -3.23 -9.50
N ALA A 128 -6.04 -3.00 -8.21
CA ALA A 128 -6.47 -4.03 -7.27
C ALA A 128 -7.84 -4.60 -7.62
N ALA A 129 -8.80 -3.76 -8.00
CA ALA A 129 -10.13 -4.20 -8.44
C ALA A 129 -10.07 -5.09 -9.67
N ARG A 130 -9.18 -4.80 -10.63
CA ARG A 130 -8.96 -5.66 -11.80
C ARG A 130 -8.40 -7.03 -11.41
N PHE A 131 -7.42 -7.08 -10.50
CA PHE A 131 -6.94 -8.35 -9.94
C PHE A 131 -8.09 -9.13 -9.28
N ARG A 132 -8.91 -8.46 -8.47
CA ARG A 132 -10.07 -9.09 -7.81
C ARG A 132 -11.08 -9.64 -8.80
N MET A 133 -11.36 -8.93 -9.88
CA MET A 133 -12.28 -9.39 -10.93
C MET A 133 -11.80 -10.68 -11.59
N PHE A 134 -10.51 -10.80 -11.89
CA PHE A 134 -9.94 -12.00 -12.50
C PHE A 134 -9.78 -13.16 -11.50
N ALA A 135 -9.39 -12.89 -10.28
CA ALA A 135 -9.20 -13.91 -9.25
C ALA A 135 -10.53 -14.48 -8.73
N GLY A 136 -11.61 -13.72 -8.82
CA GLY A 136 -12.90 -14.10 -8.23
C GLY A 136 -12.91 -13.99 -6.71
N LYS A 137 -13.96 -14.47 -6.06
CA LYS A 137 -14.18 -14.30 -4.61
C LYS A 137 -13.42 -15.32 -3.74
N ASN A 138 -13.02 -16.45 -4.31
CA ASN A 138 -12.46 -17.58 -3.57
C ASN A 138 -10.94 -17.54 -3.44
N ILE A 139 -10.27 -16.60 -4.12
CA ILE A 139 -8.81 -16.45 -4.08
C ILE A 139 -8.46 -15.30 -3.15
N THR A 140 -7.59 -15.56 -2.18
CA THR A 140 -7.05 -14.53 -1.28
C THR A 140 -6.02 -13.70 -2.03
N LEU A 141 -6.19 -12.38 -2.05
CA LEU A 141 -5.26 -11.42 -2.66
C LEU A 141 -4.58 -10.61 -1.56
N LEU A 142 -3.24 -10.63 -1.56
CA LEU A 142 -2.42 -9.97 -0.55
C LEU A 142 -1.49 -8.94 -1.20
N GLU A 143 -1.40 -7.76 -0.61
CA GLU A 143 -0.47 -6.72 -1.02
C GLU A 143 0.87 -6.92 -0.31
N PHE A 144 1.93 -7.30 -1.06
CA PHE A 144 3.27 -7.59 -0.55
C PHE A 144 4.35 -6.67 -1.16
N GLY A 145 3.95 -5.50 -1.65
CA GLY A 145 4.80 -4.62 -2.45
C GLY A 145 5.63 -3.60 -1.66
N LEU A 146 5.53 -3.53 -0.33
CA LEU A 146 6.13 -2.45 0.49
C LEU A 146 7.61 -2.18 0.15
N ARG A 147 8.45 -3.22 0.03
CA ARG A 147 9.89 -3.07 -0.29
C ARG A 147 10.17 -2.48 -1.68
N ARG A 148 9.17 -2.39 -2.54
CA ARG A 148 9.26 -1.89 -3.93
C ARG A 148 8.46 -0.60 -4.12
N ALA A 149 7.87 -0.06 -3.05
CA ALA A 149 7.06 1.15 -3.09
C ALA A 149 7.93 2.42 -3.22
N GLN A 150 7.28 3.50 -3.60
CA GLN A 150 7.89 4.83 -3.69
C GLN A 150 7.87 5.50 -2.30
N GLY A 151 8.81 5.09 -1.46
CA GLY A 151 8.90 5.52 -0.08
C GLY A 151 7.87 4.85 0.86
N PRO A 152 8.04 5.01 2.18
CA PRO A 152 7.14 4.41 3.16
C PRO A 152 5.70 4.91 3.06
N ASP A 153 5.50 6.16 2.73
CA ASP A 153 4.21 6.81 2.51
C ASP A 153 3.49 6.27 1.27
N GLY A 154 4.24 6.08 0.15
CA GLY A 154 3.72 5.40 -1.04
C GLY A 154 3.33 3.95 -0.74
N GLY A 155 4.09 3.26 0.11
CA GLY A 155 3.75 1.91 0.60
C GLY A 155 2.48 1.87 1.43
N LEU A 156 2.29 2.84 2.33
CA LEU A 156 1.06 2.97 3.12
C LEU A 156 -0.16 3.22 2.22
N SER A 157 -0.03 4.13 1.28
CA SER A 157 -1.08 4.43 0.30
C SER A 157 -1.40 3.21 -0.56
N ALA A 158 -0.38 2.49 -1.06
CA ALA A 158 -0.59 1.28 -1.84
C ALA A 158 -1.38 0.22 -1.06
N SER A 159 -1.04 -0.03 0.20
CA SER A 159 -1.76 -0.99 1.05
C SER A 159 -3.22 -0.57 1.26
N LYS A 160 -3.47 0.72 1.60
CA LYS A 160 -4.81 1.27 1.82
C LYS A 160 -5.69 1.11 0.59
N TYR A 161 -5.21 1.56 -0.57
CA TYR A 161 -6.01 1.60 -1.78
C TYR A 161 -6.13 0.25 -2.49
N SER A 162 -5.18 -0.65 -2.30
CA SER A 162 -5.34 -2.06 -2.70
C SER A 162 -6.45 -2.75 -1.92
N TYR A 163 -6.58 -2.46 -0.63
CA TYR A 163 -7.67 -2.97 0.20
C TYR A 163 -9.03 -2.43 -0.23
N ILE A 164 -9.14 -1.11 -0.52
CA ILE A 164 -10.35 -0.52 -1.12
C ILE A 164 -10.71 -1.19 -2.45
N GLY A 165 -9.71 -1.52 -3.28
CA GLY A 165 -9.89 -2.23 -4.53
C GLY A 165 -10.21 -3.72 -4.41
N GLY A 166 -10.31 -4.26 -3.18
CA GLY A 166 -10.76 -5.63 -2.93
C GLY A 166 -9.66 -6.65 -2.62
N PHE A 167 -8.46 -6.23 -2.25
CA PHE A 167 -7.46 -7.12 -1.65
C PHE A 167 -7.88 -7.47 -0.22
N ASP A 168 -7.48 -8.65 0.24
CA ASP A 168 -7.90 -9.20 1.54
C ASP A 168 -6.96 -8.80 2.69
N GLY A 169 -5.74 -8.37 2.39
CA GLY A 169 -4.76 -8.00 3.39
C GLY A 169 -3.45 -7.47 2.82
N THR A 170 -2.53 -7.14 3.73
CA THR A 170 -1.21 -6.61 3.40
C THR A 170 -0.13 -7.17 4.33
N SER A 171 1.11 -7.17 3.89
CA SER A 171 2.27 -7.41 4.76
C SER A 171 2.76 -6.14 5.48
N ASN A 172 2.19 -4.98 5.19
CA ASN A 172 2.54 -3.70 5.80
C ASN A 172 1.89 -3.57 7.18
N VAL A 173 2.64 -3.88 8.23
CA VAL A 173 2.15 -3.86 9.63
C VAL A 173 1.63 -2.48 10.03
N LEU A 174 2.29 -1.39 9.58
CA LEU A 174 1.85 -0.04 9.88
C LEU A 174 0.52 0.29 9.20
N ALA A 175 0.32 -0.14 7.95
CA ALA A 175 -0.96 0.01 7.26
C ALA A 175 -2.08 -0.78 7.98
N GLY A 176 -1.78 -1.99 8.44
CA GLY A 176 -2.71 -2.77 9.26
C GLY A 176 -3.14 -2.02 10.51
N LYS A 177 -2.19 -1.40 11.23
CA LYS A 177 -2.47 -0.60 12.43
C LYS A 177 -3.30 0.65 12.14
N LEU A 178 -2.94 1.41 11.08
CA LEU A 178 -3.56 2.70 10.78
C LEU A 178 -4.95 2.57 10.16
N TYR A 179 -5.15 1.55 9.32
CA TYR A 179 -6.35 1.40 8.49
C TYR A 179 -7.16 0.14 8.83
N ASN A 180 -6.78 -0.59 9.88
CA ASN A 180 -7.44 -1.83 10.30
C ASN A 180 -7.52 -2.88 9.17
N ILE A 181 -6.45 -2.98 8.36
CA ILE A 181 -6.33 -3.98 7.29
C ILE A 181 -5.76 -5.27 7.88
N PRO A 182 -6.29 -6.45 7.54
CA PRO A 182 -5.70 -7.72 7.96
C PRO A 182 -4.23 -7.83 7.56
N VAL A 183 -3.37 -8.19 8.54
CA VAL A 183 -1.94 -8.34 8.30
C VAL A 183 -1.61 -9.80 8.12
N THR A 184 -0.98 -10.13 7.00
CA THR A 184 -0.48 -11.48 6.69
C THR A 184 0.90 -11.33 6.08
N GLY A 185 1.80 -12.19 6.50
CA GLY A 185 3.16 -12.22 5.99
C GLY A 185 3.69 -13.63 5.92
N THR A 186 4.87 -13.78 5.35
CA THR A 186 5.67 -14.99 5.33
C THR A 186 7.10 -14.63 5.70
N HIS A 187 8.02 -15.59 5.62
CA HIS A 187 9.45 -15.32 5.80
C HIS A 187 10.06 -14.72 4.52
N ALA A 188 11.27 -14.17 4.64
CA ALA A 188 12.09 -13.74 3.51
C ALA A 188 13.10 -14.82 3.11
N HIS A 189 13.65 -14.75 1.88
CA HIS A 189 14.74 -15.66 1.45
C HIS A 189 15.96 -15.58 2.36
N SER A 190 16.27 -14.41 2.93
CA SER A 190 17.34 -14.22 3.90
C SER A 190 17.17 -15.05 5.17
N TYR A 191 15.91 -15.34 5.57
CA TYR A 191 15.64 -16.25 6.67
C TYR A 191 16.06 -17.69 6.30
N ILE A 192 15.69 -18.17 5.12
CA ILE A 192 16.10 -19.50 4.63
C ILE A 192 17.62 -19.59 4.56
N THR A 193 18.29 -18.61 3.97
CA THR A 193 19.75 -18.62 3.79
C THR A 193 20.55 -18.43 5.09
N SER A 194 19.90 -18.07 6.19
CA SER A 194 20.55 -17.99 7.50
C SER A 194 20.78 -19.36 8.15
N PHE A 195 20.14 -20.40 7.63
CA PHE A 195 20.36 -21.79 8.06
C PHE A 195 21.26 -22.49 7.06
N THR A 196 22.28 -23.18 7.56
CA THR A 196 23.28 -23.89 6.75
C THR A 196 23.17 -25.41 6.88
N SER A 197 22.69 -25.88 8.03
CA SER A 197 22.54 -27.30 8.31
C SER A 197 21.36 -27.60 9.25
N ILE A 198 21.04 -28.88 9.42
CA ILE A 198 20.04 -29.33 10.39
C ILE A 198 20.49 -29.04 11.84
N ASP A 199 21.79 -28.91 12.07
CA ASP A 199 22.34 -28.63 13.40
C ASP A 199 22.07 -27.21 13.89
N ASP A 200 21.67 -26.33 13.00
CA ASP A 200 21.23 -24.95 13.34
C ASP A 200 19.88 -24.93 14.08
N LEU A 201 19.10 -26.02 14.04
CA LEU A 201 17.84 -26.15 14.75
C LEU A 201 18.05 -26.34 16.26
N GLN A 202 17.58 -25.38 17.05
CA GLN A 202 17.54 -25.47 18.51
C GLN A 202 16.32 -26.26 19.00
N GLU A 203 15.16 -26.02 18.44
CA GLU A 203 13.89 -26.68 18.74
C GLU A 203 13.52 -27.62 17.58
N LYS A 204 13.15 -28.87 17.92
CA LYS A 204 12.84 -29.94 16.94
C LYS A 204 11.46 -30.54 17.12
N THR A 205 10.75 -30.10 18.17
CA THR A 205 9.47 -30.68 18.57
C THR A 205 8.31 -29.72 18.41
N LEU A 206 7.14 -30.26 18.13
CA LEU A 206 5.87 -29.54 18.06
C LEU A 206 4.84 -30.32 18.87
N THR A 207 4.06 -29.61 19.69
CA THR A 207 2.98 -30.19 20.49
C THR A 207 1.65 -30.04 19.80
N HIS A 208 0.93 -31.15 19.62
CA HIS A 208 -0.41 -31.14 19.06
C HIS A 208 -1.37 -30.41 19.99
N LYS A 209 -2.08 -29.41 19.47
CA LYS A 209 -2.88 -28.48 20.27
C LYS A 209 -4.00 -29.15 21.08
N GLU A 210 -4.67 -30.16 20.50
CA GLU A 210 -5.83 -30.79 21.11
C GLU A 210 -5.45 -32.00 21.99
N THR A 211 -4.46 -32.80 21.56
CA THR A 211 -4.11 -34.03 22.24
C THR A 211 -2.96 -33.90 23.24
N GLY A 212 -2.20 -32.77 23.17
CA GLY A 212 -0.99 -32.59 23.96
C GLY A 212 0.17 -33.51 23.56
N GLN A 213 0.04 -34.31 22.51
CA GLN A 213 1.08 -35.22 22.05
C GLN A 213 2.25 -34.44 21.47
N VAL A 214 3.45 -34.73 21.92
CA VAL A 214 4.69 -34.16 21.39
C VAL A 214 5.16 -34.98 20.19
N CYS A 215 5.46 -34.29 19.08
CA CYS A 215 6.01 -34.89 17.86
C CYS A 215 7.38 -34.27 17.56
N ASN A 216 8.36 -35.11 17.25
CA ASN A 216 9.63 -34.65 16.70
C ASN A 216 9.42 -34.27 15.20
N LEU A 217 9.25 -33.00 14.93
CA LEU A 217 8.95 -32.51 13.58
C LEU A 217 10.12 -32.74 12.62
N LEU A 218 11.38 -32.67 13.10
CA LEU A 218 12.56 -32.96 12.29
C LEU A 218 12.57 -34.41 11.81
N GLU A 219 12.34 -35.36 12.71
CA GLU A 219 12.29 -36.78 12.33
C GLU A 219 11.16 -37.06 11.34
N LEU A 220 10.00 -36.49 11.59
CA LEU A 220 8.84 -36.63 10.71
C LEU A 220 9.15 -36.08 9.31
N ALA A 221 9.68 -34.86 9.21
CA ALA A 221 10.06 -34.24 7.96
C ALA A 221 11.14 -35.02 7.21
N CYS A 222 12.17 -35.49 7.88
CA CYS A 222 13.19 -36.33 7.28
C CYS A 222 12.62 -37.65 6.75
N LYS A 223 11.73 -38.30 7.50
CA LYS A 223 11.04 -39.52 7.05
C LYS A 223 10.23 -39.29 5.77
N HIS A 224 9.45 -38.22 5.73
CA HIS A 224 8.66 -37.84 4.53
C HIS A 224 9.57 -37.50 3.37
N ARG A 225 10.61 -36.69 3.56
CA ARG A 225 11.59 -36.36 2.52
C ARG A 225 12.21 -37.64 1.90
N ASN A 226 12.60 -38.61 2.72
CA ASN A 226 13.18 -39.85 2.24
C ASN A 226 12.17 -40.67 1.41
N SER A 227 10.91 -40.73 1.87
CA SER A 227 9.84 -41.41 1.12
C SER A 227 9.60 -40.75 -0.23
N VAL A 228 9.41 -39.41 -0.26
CA VAL A 228 9.19 -38.66 -1.50
C VAL A 228 10.38 -38.79 -2.45
N ALA A 229 11.61 -38.74 -1.98
CA ALA A 229 12.81 -38.92 -2.80
C ALA A 229 12.83 -40.30 -3.47
N ALA A 230 12.44 -41.35 -2.74
CA ALA A 230 12.33 -42.71 -3.28
C ALA A 230 11.22 -42.81 -4.36
N ASP A 231 10.05 -42.23 -4.09
CA ASP A 231 8.91 -42.27 -5.00
C ASP A 231 9.18 -41.51 -6.32
N VAL A 232 9.92 -40.43 -6.24
CA VAL A 232 10.25 -39.58 -7.42
C VAL A 232 11.54 -39.98 -8.10
N GLY A 233 12.33 -40.91 -7.49
CA GLY A 233 13.60 -41.41 -8.03
C GLY A 233 14.73 -40.38 -8.00
N THR A 234 14.81 -39.54 -6.94
CA THR A 234 15.83 -38.50 -6.75
C THR A 234 16.69 -38.76 -5.51
N LEU A 235 17.83 -38.11 -5.44
CA LEU A 235 18.70 -38.23 -4.26
C LEU A 235 18.25 -37.20 -3.20
N VAL A 236 18.20 -37.67 -1.94
CA VAL A 236 17.90 -36.81 -0.77
C VAL A 236 18.89 -35.65 -0.66
N SER A 237 20.13 -35.85 -1.10
CA SER A 237 21.21 -34.85 -1.10
C SER A 237 21.01 -33.70 -2.11
N GLU A 238 20.07 -33.80 -3.02
CA GLU A 238 19.75 -32.68 -3.97
C GLU A 238 19.04 -31.54 -3.28
N ALA A 239 18.34 -31.78 -2.17
CA ALA A 239 17.64 -30.76 -1.40
C ALA A 239 18.54 -30.17 -0.30
N SER A 240 18.44 -28.84 -0.08
CA SER A 240 19.22 -28.14 0.94
C SER A 240 18.80 -28.53 2.36
N ASN A 241 19.74 -29.00 3.19
CA ASN A 241 19.50 -29.26 4.61
C ASN A 241 19.26 -27.97 5.41
N GLY A 242 19.87 -26.84 4.99
CA GLY A 242 19.61 -25.53 5.59
C GLY A 242 18.20 -25.06 5.32
N GLU A 243 17.70 -25.25 4.09
CA GLU A 243 16.31 -24.90 3.74
C GLU A 243 15.31 -25.74 4.55
N LEU A 244 15.53 -27.06 4.65
CA LEU A 244 14.70 -27.92 5.49
C LEU A 244 14.69 -27.44 6.96
N ALA A 245 15.87 -27.14 7.52
CA ALA A 245 15.99 -26.62 8.88
C ALA A 245 15.22 -25.30 9.07
N ALA A 246 15.36 -24.36 8.15
CA ALA A 246 14.65 -23.09 8.18
C ALA A 246 13.12 -23.29 8.14
N LEU A 247 12.63 -24.15 7.26
CA LEU A 247 11.20 -24.44 7.14
C LEU A 247 10.64 -25.11 8.39
N ILE A 248 11.36 -26.05 9.00
CA ILE A 248 10.98 -26.68 10.26
C ILE A 248 10.95 -25.66 11.39
N SER A 249 11.98 -24.81 11.52
CA SER A 249 12.02 -23.74 12.50
C SER A 249 10.83 -22.80 12.37
N TYR A 250 10.49 -22.43 11.14
CA TYR A 250 9.35 -21.57 10.87
C TYR A 250 8.00 -22.24 11.18
N ALA A 251 7.85 -23.52 10.85
CA ALA A 251 6.65 -24.29 11.16
C ALA A 251 6.44 -24.45 12.68
N ILE A 252 7.51 -24.65 13.45
CA ILE A 252 7.45 -24.71 14.91
C ILE A 252 7.01 -23.35 15.50
N ALA A 253 7.54 -22.27 14.96
CA ALA A 253 7.21 -20.91 15.43
C ALA A 253 5.78 -20.50 15.06
N PHE A 254 5.27 -20.90 13.88
CA PHE A 254 3.97 -20.48 13.35
C PHE A 254 3.12 -21.65 12.82
N PRO A 255 2.78 -22.63 13.65
CA PRO A 255 2.15 -23.87 13.17
C PRO A 255 0.76 -23.69 12.56
N GLN A 256 0.02 -22.65 12.97
CA GLN A 256 -1.32 -22.37 12.46
C GLN A 256 -1.34 -21.42 11.26
N ARG A 257 -0.22 -20.81 10.92
CA ARG A 257 -0.09 -19.83 9.83
C ARG A 257 1.15 -20.10 8.98
N PHE A 258 1.51 -21.38 8.89
CA PHE A 258 2.66 -21.78 8.10
C PHE A 258 2.42 -21.52 6.62
N VAL A 259 3.18 -20.59 6.06
CA VAL A 259 3.24 -20.29 4.63
C VAL A 259 4.71 -20.13 4.27
N ALA A 260 5.21 -20.99 3.41
CA ALA A 260 6.62 -21.03 3.05
C ALA A 260 6.85 -20.54 1.61
N LEU A 261 7.94 -19.81 1.39
CA LEU A 261 8.51 -19.55 0.07
C LEU A 261 9.40 -20.75 -0.29
N VAL A 262 9.24 -21.25 -1.51
CA VAL A 262 9.97 -22.43 -2.01
C VAL A 262 10.91 -22.11 -3.18
N ASP A 263 11.15 -20.82 -3.43
CA ASP A 263 11.95 -20.32 -4.54
C ASP A 263 13.30 -19.70 -4.09
N THR A 264 13.80 -20.08 -2.90
CA THR A 264 15.09 -19.58 -2.40
C THR A 264 16.26 -20.14 -3.20
N TYR A 265 16.30 -21.44 -3.45
CA TYR A 265 17.33 -22.13 -4.22
C TYR A 265 16.76 -22.72 -5.51
N ASP A 266 16.03 -23.81 -5.42
CA ASP A 266 15.38 -24.46 -6.56
C ASP A 266 13.98 -24.96 -6.17
N VAL A 267 12.97 -24.51 -6.89
CA VAL A 267 11.56 -24.81 -6.59
C VAL A 267 11.27 -26.31 -6.59
N LYS A 268 11.87 -27.06 -7.52
CA LYS A 268 11.63 -28.52 -7.62
C LYS A 268 12.16 -29.28 -6.42
N SER A 269 13.36 -28.91 -5.94
CA SER A 269 13.95 -29.55 -4.76
C SER A 269 13.23 -29.11 -3.48
N ALA A 270 12.81 -27.85 -3.39
CA ALA A 270 12.05 -27.34 -2.25
C ALA A 270 10.71 -28.05 -2.06
N PHE A 271 9.94 -28.29 -3.11
CA PHE A 271 8.69 -29.06 -3.04
C PHE A 271 8.86 -30.50 -2.52
N ARG A 272 10.06 -31.04 -2.55
CA ARG A 272 10.36 -32.39 -2.04
C ARG A 272 10.67 -32.40 -0.54
N ILE A 273 10.87 -31.23 0.05
CA ILE A 273 11.23 -31.09 1.48
C ILE A 273 10.17 -30.31 2.28
N SER A 274 9.27 -29.59 1.62
CA SER A 274 8.16 -28.86 2.24
C SER A 274 6.92 -29.73 2.35
#